data_7aaf848743d81f9807d38300e3152af5
#
_entry.id   7aaf848743d81f9807d38300e3152af5
#
_cell.length_a   1.000
_cell.length_b   1.000
_cell.length_c   1.000
_cell.angle_alpha   90.00
_cell.angle_beta   90.00
_cell.angle_gamma   90.00
#
_symmetry.space_group_name_H-M   'P 1'
#
loop_
_entity.id
_entity.type
_entity.pdbx_description
1 polymer ?
#
loop_
_entity_poly.entity_id
_entity_poly.type
_entity_poly.pdbx_seq_one_letter_code
_entity_poly.pdbx_strand_id
1 'polypeptide(L)'
;YSTQARKSLTGSVTTVDAATLSEATSSNPMQRLQGKVAGVTILNQHTPGEGSTIRIRGMTTINDSNPLYVVDGVPGGSYSANDVESITILKDAAAQSIYGARAANGVVLVTTKGGRKNQKVSFNVNVRQGITRNMNYYDLLNTQEWGEMLWLEAENAGITNFNHVQYGNGAEPVIPYYIFPTKTAEGS
;
A
#
# COMPACT_ATOMS: atom_id res chain seq x y z
N TYR A 1 -24.45 5.81 17.36
CA TYR A 1 -23.32 6.64 17.80
C TYR A 1 -23.76 8.11 17.79
N SER A 2 -23.37 8.87 18.82
CA SER A 2 -23.81 10.27 19.02
C SER A 2 -23.09 11.21 18.05
N THR A 3 -23.82 12.10 17.43
CA THR A 3 -23.25 13.22 16.65
C THR A 3 -22.87 14.35 17.61
N GLN A 4 -21.58 14.66 17.72
CA GLN A 4 -21.09 15.81 18.48
C GLN A 4 -20.67 16.95 17.55
N ALA A 5 -20.99 18.18 17.94
CA ALA A 5 -20.56 19.35 17.18
C ALA A 5 -19.01 19.50 17.22
N ARG A 6 -18.40 19.89 16.09
CA ARG A 6 -16.93 20.07 15.94
C ARG A 6 -16.29 20.90 17.06
N LYS A 7 -17.01 21.88 17.60
CA LYS A 7 -16.52 22.76 18.68
C LYS A 7 -16.38 22.07 20.05
N SER A 8 -17.00 20.92 20.26
CA SER A 8 -16.96 20.18 21.53
C SER A 8 -15.90 19.06 21.57
N LEU A 9 -15.19 18.81 20.47
CA LEU A 9 -14.13 17.82 20.42
C LEU A 9 -12.82 18.46 20.86
N THR A 10 -12.37 18.11 22.05
CA THR A 10 -11.08 18.56 22.64
C THR A 10 -9.86 17.80 22.05
N GLY A 11 -10.07 16.84 21.18
CA GLY A 11 -9.01 16.03 20.57
C GLY A 11 -8.48 16.59 19.26
N SER A 12 -7.34 16.07 18.80
CA SER A 12 -6.74 16.40 17.52
C SER A 12 -7.52 15.72 16.37
N VAL A 13 -8.54 16.43 15.88
CA VAL A 13 -9.41 15.99 14.80
C VAL A 13 -9.09 16.77 13.54
N THR A 14 -8.85 16.07 12.43
CA THR A 14 -8.65 16.70 11.13
C THR A 14 -9.71 16.18 10.17
N THR A 15 -10.46 17.09 9.54
CA THR A 15 -11.44 16.74 8.50
C THR A 15 -10.97 17.27 7.16
N VAL A 16 -11.10 16.44 6.14
CA VAL A 16 -10.81 16.79 4.75
C VAL A 16 -12.09 16.58 3.93
N ASP A 17 -12.52 17.63 3.26
CA ASP A 17 -13.75 17.61 2.48
C ASP A 17 -13.53 17.07 1.05
N ALA A 18 -14.61 16.63 0.40
CA ALA A 18 -14.58 16.06 -0.95
C ALA A 18 -13.93 17.00 -2.00
N ALA A 19 -14.10 18.32 -1.87
CA ALA A 19 -13.47 19.29 -2.76
C ALA A 19 -11.95 19.14 -2.76
N THR A 20 -11.35 19.09 -1.56
CA THR A 20 -9.89 18.88 -1.39
C THR A 20 -9.44 17.51 -1.85
N LEU A 21 -10.28 16.48 -1.69
CA LEU A 21 -9.98 15.12 -2.15
C LEU A 21 -10.05 15.00 -3.68
N SER A 22 -10.90 15.79 -4.34
CA SER A 22 -11.08 15.73 -5.81
C SER A 22 -9.90 16.31 -6.60
N GLU A 23 -9.10 17.17 -5.99
CA GLU A 23 -7.91 17.78 -6.62
C GLU A 23 -6.81 16.76 -6.95
N ALA A 24 -6.76 15.63 -6.24
CA ALA A 24 -5.76 14.62 -6.46
C ALA A 24 -6.24 13.58 -7.49
N THR A 25 -5.37 13.22 -8.42
CA THR A 25 -5.68 12.36 -9.58
C THR A 25 -5.74 10.87 -9.22
N SER A 26 -5.41 10.48 -8.00
CA SER A 26 -5.38 9.07 -7.59
C SER A 26 -6.78 8.44 -7.54
N SER A 27 -6.88 7.18 -7.95
CA SER A 27 -8.08 6.35 -7.81
C SER A 27 -8.35 5.96 -6.34
N ASN A 28 -7.32 5.95 -5.50
CA ASN A 28 -7.43 5.61 -4.08
C ASN A 28 -7.67 6.89 -3.26
N PRO A 29 -8.81 7.00 -2.53
CA PRO A 29 -9.12 8.19 -1.73
C PRO A 29 -8.11 8.44 -0.61
N MET A 30 -7.46 7.40 -0.12
CA MET A 30 -6.44 7.52 0.92
C MET A 30 -5.17 8.18 0.38
N GLN A 31 -4.75 7.89 -0.84
CA GLN A 31 -3.62 8.57 -1.48
C GLN A 31 -3.87 10.09 -1.64
N ARG A 32 -5.12 10.48 -1.82
CA ARG A 32 -5.51 11.89 -1.94
C ARG A 32 -5.32 12.68 -0.64
N LEU A 33 -5.19 12.00 0.49
CA LEU A 33 -4.91 12.62 1.81
C LEU A 33 -3.42 12.91 2.02
N GLN A 34 -2.55 12.38 1.15
CA GLN A 34 -1.10 12.52 1.31
C GLN A 34 -0.69 14.00 1.34
N GLY A 35 0.04 14.39 2.37
CA GLY A 35 0.48 15.76 2.57
C GLY A 35 -0.60 16.76 3.03
N LYS A 36 -1.88 16.37 3.04
CA LYS A 36 -2.99 17.25 3.44
C LYS A 36 -3.35 17.16 4.93
N VAL A 37 -2.87 16.13 5.62
CA VAL A 37 -3.18 15.89 7.03
C VAL A 37 -1.91 15.73 7.85
N ALA A 38 -1.66 16.65 8.76
CA ALA A 38 -0.50 16.57 9.64
C ALA A 38 -0.57 15.33 10.56
N GLY A 39 0.56 14.64 10.76
CA GLY A 39 0.66 13.43 11.59
C GLY A 39 0.03 12.18 10.99
N VAL A 40 -0.24 12.20 9.69
CA VAL A 40 -0.69 11.04 8.92
C VAL A 40 0.34 10.73 7.83
N THR A 41 0.85 9.52 7.84
CA THR A 41 1.75 9.01 6.82
C THR A 41 1.01 8.02 5.95
N ILE A 42 1.06 8.21 4.64
CA ILE A 42 0.47 7.31 3.67
C ILE A 42 1.59 6.57 2.96
N LEU A 43 1.59 5.27 3.13
CA LEU A 43 2.53 4.37 2.47
C LEU A 43 1.82 3.77 1.26
N ASN A 44 2.25 4.19 0.09
CA ASN A 44 1.78 3.62 -1.15
C ASN A 44 2.57 2.33 -1.39
N GLN A 45 1.87 1.25 -1.65
CA GLN A 45 2.51 0.04 -2.14
C GLN A 45 2.92 0.29 -3.59
N HIS A 46 4.12 -0.17 -3.93
CA HIS A 46 4.72 0.08 -5.24
C HIS A 46 4.13 -0.81 -6.34
N THR A 47 3.32 -1.79 -5.94
CA THR A 47 2.66 -2.70 -6.87
C THR A 47 1.41 -2.04 -7.46
N PRO A 48 1.26 -1.98 -8.78
CA PRO A 48 0.07 -1.45 -9.43
C PRO A 48 -1.19 -2.20 -8.99
N GLY A 49 -2.21 -1.46 -8.52
CA GLY A 49 -3.48 -2.04 -8.06
C GLY A 49 -3.55 -2.37 -6.58
N GLU A 50 -2.45 -2.33 -5.85
CA GLU A 50 -2.48 -2.48 -4.40
C GLU A 50 -2.91 -1.20 -3.69
N GLY A 51 -3.52 -1.38 -2.51
CA GLY A 51 -4.01 -0.28 -1.68
C GLY A 51 -2.90 0.54 -1.03
N SER A 52 -3.28 1.64 -0.43
CA SER A 52 -2.38 2.45 0.40
C SER A 52 -2.63 2.15 1.86
N THR A 53 -1.57 2.02 2.63
CA THR A 53 -1.63 1.87 4.08
C THR A 53 -1.52 3.24 4.74
N ILE A 54 -2.45 3.55 5.64
CA ILE A 54 -2.41 4.77 6.45
C ILE A 54 -1.79 4.46 7.79
N ARG A 55 -0.88 5.31 8.25
CA ARG A 55 -0.36 5.31 9.61
C ARG A 55 -0.62 6.64 10.26
N ILE A 56 -1.21 6.62 11.45
CA ILE A 56 -1.51 7.79 12.25
C ILE A 56 -0.52 7.81 13.41
N ARG A 57 0.31 8.89 13.51
CA ARG A 57 1.35 9.06 14.54
C ARG A 57 2.43 7.97 14.58
N GLY A 58 2.68 7.29 13.47
CA GLY A 58 3.73 6.28 13.37
C GLY A 58 3.27 4.86 13.71
N MET A 59 4.23 4.00 14.07
CA MET A 59 3.96 2.62 14.47
C MET A 59 3.80 2.55 15.98
N THR A 60 2.62 2.21 16.45
CA THR A 60 2.31 2.06 17.88
C THR A 60 2.36 0.60 18.33
N THR A 61 2.23 -0.34 17.40
CA THR A 61 2.27 -1.79 17.66
C THR A 61 3.10 -2.52 16.60
N ILE A 62 3.63 -3.69 16.97
CA ILE A 62 4.46 -4.52 16.08
C ILE A 62 3.58 -5.31 15.09
N ASN A 63 2.37 -5.69 15.48
CA ASN A 63 1.54 -6.61 14.69
C ASN A 63 0.67 -5.91 13.66
N ASP A 64 -0.15 -4.94 14.05
CA ASP A 64 -1.05 -4.23 13.14
C ASP A 64 -1.10 -2.74 13.52
N SER A 65 -0.63 -1.89 12.62
CA SER A 65 -0.60 -0.44 12.77
C SER A 65 -1.70 0.25 11.95
N ASN A 66 -2.64 -0.51 11.38
CA ASN A 66 -3.73 0.06 10.60
C ASN A 66 -4.74 0.76 11.50
N PRO A 67 -5.23 1.95 11.11
CA PRO A 67 -6.31 2.62 11.83
C PRO A 67 -7.64 1.89 11.61
N LEU A 68 -8.58 2.09 12.54
CA LEU A 68 -9.93 1.61 12.39
C LEU A 68 -10.69 2.47 11.37
N TYR A 69 -11.21 1.86 10.32
CA TYR A 69 -12.11 2.52 9.38
C TYR A 69 -13.55 2.41 9.84
N VAL A 70 -14.26 3.53 9.83
CA VAL A 70 -15.68 3.60 10.15
C VAL A 70 -16.37 4.36 9.02
N VAL A 71 -17.24 3.67 8.30
CA VAL A 71 -17.97 4.21 7.15
C VAL A 71 -19.43 4.44 7.55
N ASP A 72 -19.90 5.68 7.51
CA ASP A 72 -21.25 6.08 7.92
C ASP A 72 -21.68 5.51 9.28
N GLY A 73 -20.73 5.45 10.23
CA GLY A 73 -20.94 4.91 11.57
C GLY A 73 -20.75 3.39 11.70
N VAL A 74 -20.49 2.68 10.62
CA VAL A 74 -20.26 1.22 10.63
C VAL A 74 -18.77 0.90 10.62
N PRO A 75 -18.20 0.28 11.66
CA PRO A 75 -16.82 -0.14 11.69
C PRO A 75 -16.54 -1.23 10.65
N GLY A 76 -15.46 -1.05 9.86
CA GLY A 76 -15.05 -2.00 8.83
C GLY A 76 -15.90 -1.96 7.54
N GLY A 77 -16.76 -0.96 7.39
CA GLY A 77 -17.54 -0.78 6.16
C GLY A 77 -16.67 -0.52 4.94
N SER A 78 -17.13 -0.95 3.77
CA SER A 78 -16.53 -0.64 2.48
C SER A 78 -17.13 0.63 1.88
N TYR A 79 -16.37 1.35 1.06
CA TYR A 79 -16.83 2.57 0.38
C TYR A 79 -16.16 2.71 -0.98
N SER A 80 -16.83 3.44 -1.88
CA SER A 80 -16.25 3.85 -3.16
C SER A 80 -15.61 5.24 -3.01
N ALA A 81 -14.48 5.44 -3.67
CA ALA A 81 -13.78 6.73 -3.66
C ALA A 81 -14.63 7.90 -4.16
N ASN A 82 -15.55 7.62 -5.08
CA ASN A 82 -16.42 8.64 -5.70
C ASN A 82 -17.60 9.04 -4.80
N ASP A 83 -17.93 8.17 -3.84
CA ASP A 83 -19.08 8.38 -2.94
C ASP A 83 -18.69 9.11 -1.66
N VAL A 84 -17.40 9.37 -1.44
CA VAL A 84 -16.92 10.05 -0.24
C VAL A 84 -17.31 11.53 -0.28
N GLU A 85 -18.00 11.99 0.78
CA GLU A 85 -18.27 13.39 1.05
C GLU A 85 -17.16 14.03 1.89
N SER A 86 -16.74 13.34 2.96
CA SER A 86 -15.66 13.82 3.82
C SER A 86 -14.93 12.68 4.51
N ILE A 87 -13.66 12.92 4.86
CA ILE A 87 -12.86 12.01 5.68
C ILE A 87 -12.42 12.76 6.92
N THR A 88 -12.76 12.23 8.08
CA THR A 88 -12.35 12.78 9.37
C THR A 88 -11.40 11.81 10.06
N ILE A 89 -10.24 12.30 10.47
CA ILE A 89 -9.22 11.49 11.13
C ILE A 89 -9.15 11.87 12.59
N LEU A 90 -9.45 10.90 13.45
CA LEU A 90 -9.34 11.00 14.91
C LEU A 90 -8.00 10.41 15.33
N LYS A 91 -7.13 11.25 15.89
CA LYS A 91 -5.74 10.87 16.20
C LYS A 91 -5.51 10.55 17.67
N ASP A 92 -6.48 10.85 18.55
CA ASP A 92 -6.28 10.87 19.99
C ASP A 92 -7.15 9.90 20.76
N ALA A 93 -6.99 9.95 22.09
CA ALA A 93 -7.81 9.25 23.08
C ALA A 93 -9.34 9.46 22.92
N ALA A 94 -9.76 10.55 22.28
CA ALA A 94 -11.17 10.77 21.91
C ALA A 94 -11.71 9.64 21.01
N ALA A 95 -10.87 9.10 20.12
CA ALA A 95 -11.23 7.94 19.28
C ALA A 95 -11.37 6.66 20.12
N GLN A 96 -10.46 6.45 21.08
CA GLN A 96 -10.49 5.27 21.93
C GLN A 96 -11.71 5.25 22.87
N SER A 97 -12.16 6.42 23.35
CA SER A 97 -13.34 6.51 24.20
C SER A 97 -14.63 6.10 23.49
N ILE A 98 -14.73 6.30 22.18
CA ILE A 98 -15.92 6.00 21.38
C ILE A 98 -15.86 4.59 20.78
N TYR A 99 -14.68 4.18 20.29
CA TYR A 99 -14.51 2.95 19.49
C TYR A 99 -13.72 1.85 20.22
N GLY A 100 -13.31 2.10 21.48
CA GLY A 100 -12.59 1.14 22.32
C GLY A 100 -11.17 0.85 21.87
N ALA A 101 -10.62 -0.28 22.32
CA ALA A 101 -9.23 -0.69 22.07
C ALA A 101 -8.87 -0.83 20.58
N ARG A 102 -9.84 -1.11 19.74
CA ARG A 102 -9.65 -1.20 18.26
C ARG A 102 -9.24 0.13 17.64
N ALA A 103 -9.45 1.24 18.34
CA ALA A 103 -9.09 2.58 17.89
C ALA A 103 -7.68 3.02 18.36
N ALA A 104 -6.88 2.12 18.94
CA ALA A 104 -5.55 2.43 19.48
C ALA A 104 -4.63 3.08 18.43
N ASN A 105 -4.74 2.68 17.18
CA ASN A 105 -3.96 3.21 16.05
C ASN A 105 -4.64 4.43 15.37
N GLY A 106 -5.68 4.99 15.99
CA GLY A 106 -6.50 6.05 15.42
C GLY A 106 -7.72 5.53 14.65
N VAL A 107 -8.61 6.46 14.29
CA VAL A 107 -9.84 6.16 13.55
C VAL A 107 -9.96 7.05 12.32
N VAL A 108 -10.30 6.45 11.21
CA VAL A 108 -10.65 7.14 9.96
C VAL A 108 -12.16 7.03 9.76
N LEU A 109 -12.85 8.14 9.97
CA LEU A 109 -14.29 8.24 9.72
C LEU A 109 -14.49 8.66 8.27
N VAL A 110 -15.17 7.83 7.51
CA VAL A 110 -15.57 8.13 6.14
C VAL A 110 -17.06 8.42 6.14
N THR A 111 -17.42 9.61 5.68
CA THR A 111 -18.82 9.99 5.45
C THR A 111 -19.08 9.96 3.96
N THR A 112 -20.10 9.21 3.55
CA THR A 112 -20.50 9.14 2.15
C THR A 112 -21.57 10.17 1.82
N LYS A 113 -21.70 10.48 0.53
CA LYS A 113 -22.70 11.41 0.02
C LYS A 113 -24.10 10.86 0.25
N GLY A 114 -24.85 11.51 1.10
CA GLY A 114 -26.24 11.16 1.40
C GLY A 114 -27.25 11.87 0.49
N GLY A 115 -28.40 11.24 0.25
CA GLY A 115 -29.52 11.89 -0.41
C GLY A 115 -30.15 12.97 0.48
N ARG A 116 -30.54 14.11 -0.09
CA ARG A 116 -31.25 15.19 0.61
C ARG A 116 -32.69 15.27 0.11
N LYS A 117 -33.62 15.45 1.04
CA LYS A 117 -35.03 15.69 0.66
C LYS A 117 -35.15 16.96 -0.16
N ASN A 118 -36.02 16.96 -1.16
CA ASN A 118 -36.35 18.12 -2.04
C ASN A 118 -35.16 18.60 -2.90
N GLN A 119 -34.19 17.78 -3.19
CA GLN A 119 -33.13 18.10 -4.12
C GLN A 119 -33.50 17.64 -5.53
N LYS A 120 -33.18 18.46 -6.55
CA LYS A 120 -33.35 18.05 -7.95
C LYS A 120 -32.44 16.85 -8.23
N VAL A 121 -32.91 15.92 -9.04
CA VAL A 121 -32.12 14.80 -9.50
C VAL A 121 -30.90 15.34 -10.25
N SER A 122 -29.72 14.98 -9.81
CA SER A 122 -28.46 15.33 -10.48
C SER A 122 -27.72 14.04 -10.88
N PHE A 123 -27.26 14.01 -12.11
CA PHE A 123 -26.41 12.93 -12.61
C PHE A 123 -24.97 13.44 -12.70
N ASN A 124 -24.04 12.70 -12.10
CA ASN A 124 -22.62 13.02 -12.16
C ASN A 124 -21.88 11.81 -12.75
N VAL A 125 -21.30 11.98 -13.94
CA VAL A 125 -20.54 10.94 -14.62
C VAL A 125 -19.08 11.33 -14.62
N ASN A 126 -18.25 10.54 -13.92
CA ASN A 126 -16.81 10.72 -13.91
C ASN A 126 -16.16 9.56 -14.66
N VAL A 127 -15.49 9.85 -15.77
CA VAL A 127 -14.69 8.87 -16.51
C VAL A 127 -13.22 9.19 -16.30
N ARG A 128 -12.47 8.20 -15.83
CA ARG A 128 -11.02 8.30 -15.65
C ARG A 128 -10.35 7.16 -16.40
N GLN A 129 -9.38 7.51 -17.22
CA GLN A 129 -8.53 6.55 -17.89
C GLN A 129 -7.09 6.80 -17.46
N GLY A 130 -6.38 5.75 -17.08
CA GLY A 130 -4.98 5.83 -16.67
C GLY A 130 -4.21 4.61 -17.15
N ILE A 131 -2.94 4.80 -17.49
CA ILE A 131 -2.01 3.73 -17.82
C ILE A 131 -0.97 3.70 -16.70
N THR A 132 -0.88 2.56 -16.04
CA THR A 132 0.14 2.33 -15.02
C THR A 132 1.16 1.33 -15.57
N ARG A 133 2.42 1.70 -15.52
CA ARG A 133 3.53 0.80 -15.89
C ARG A 133 4.58 0.81 -14.79
N ASN A 134 5.27 -0.30 -14.66
CA ASN A 134 6.41 -0.39 -13.77
C ASN A 134 7.55 0.49 -14.33
N MET A 135 8.09 1.40 -13.53
CA MET A 135 9.16 2.30 -13.95
C MET A 135 10.55 1.79 -13.56
N ASN A 136 10.63 0.91 -12.57
CA ASN A 136 11.89 0.33 -12.13
C ASN A 136 12.01 -1.10 -12.65
N TYR A 137 12.76 -1.26 -13.71
CA TYR A 137 13.28 -2.54 -14.13
C TYR A 137 14.67 -2.67 -13.52
N TYR A 138 14.84 -3.66 -12.65
CA TYR A 138 16.18 -4.07 -12.25
C TYR A 138 16.78 -4.80 -13.44
N ASP A 139 17.98 -4.42 -13.82
CA ASP A 139 18.78 -5.17 -14.79
C ASP A 139 19.32 -6.41 -14.06
N LEU A 140 18.59 -7.51 -14.24
CA LEU A 140 18.91 -8.77 -13.61
C LEU A 140 19.90 -9.52 -14.52
N LEU A 141 20.87 -10.17 -13.90
CA LEU A 141 21.81 -11.04 -14.61
C LEU A 141 21.04 -12.10 -15.39
N ASN A 142 21.43 -12.31 -16.62
CA ASN A 142 20.94 -13.43 -17.40
C ASN A 142 21.60 -14.75 -16.91
N THR A 143 21.15 -15.88 -17.46
CA THR A 143 21.61 -17.21 -17.04
C THR A 143 23.12 -17.38 -17.19
N GLN A 144 23.71 -16.82 -18.26
CA GLN A 144 25.13 -16.88 -18.50
C GLN A 144 25.90 -16.01 -17.50
N GLU A 145 25.54 -14.75 -17.37
CA GLU A 145 26.16 -13.80 -16.43
C GLU A 145 26.09 -14.31 -14.99
N TRP A 146 24.98 -14.93 -14.61
CA TRP A 146 24.85 -15.55 -13.31
C TRP A 146 25.84 -16.71 -13.12
N GLY A 147 25.99 -17.58 -14.13
CA GLY A 147 26.96 -18.69 -14.10
C GLY A 147 28.39 -18.16 -13.98
N GLU A 148 28.76 -17.19 -14.79
CA GLU A 148 30.10 -16.56 -14.74
C GLU A 148 30.37 -15.90 -13.39
N MET A 149 29.37 -15.24 -12.79
CA MET A 149 29.49 -14.61 -11.47
C MET A 149 29.73 -15.64 -10.36
N LEU A 150 29.05 -16.79 -10.40
CA LEU A 150 29.28 -17.87 -9.42
C LEU A 150 30.71 -18.42 -9.49
N TRP A 151 31.29 -18.57 -10.69
CA TRP A 151 32.68 -19.00 -10.86
C TRP A 151 33.66 -17.94 -10.35
N LEU A 152 33.39 -16.67 -10.65
CA LEU A 152 34.19 -15.56 -10.14
C LEU A 152 34.15 -15.49 -8.61
N GLU A 153 32.99 -15.72 -8.00
CA GLU A 153 32.87 -15.80 -6.54
C GLU A 153 33.67 -16.92 -5.94
N ALA A 154 33.63 -18.11 -6.56
CA ALA A 154 34.41 -19.27 -6.12
C ALA A 154 35.92 -19.03 -6.24
N GLU A 155 36.38 -18.43 -7.33
CA GLU A 155 37.75 -18.04 -7.54
C GLU A 155 38.24 -17.06 -6.47
N ASN A 156 37.46 -16.00 -6.22
CA ASN A 156 37.78 -15.02 -5.18
C ASN A 156 37.79 -15.63 -3.76
N ALA A 157 37.00 -16.66 -3.52
CA ALA A 157 36.99 -17.44 -2.28
C ALA A 157 38.12 -18.48 -2.18
N GLY A 158 38.94 -18.66 -3.23
CA GLY A 158 40.03 -19.66 -3.28
C GLY A 158 39.52 -21.10 -3.39
N ILE A 159 38.32 -21.32 -3.87
CA ILE A 159 37.73 -22.64 -4.07
C ILE A 159 38.17 -23.20 -5.42
N THR A 160 39.06 -24.19 -5.41
CA THR A 160 39.68 -24.77 -6.63
C THR A 160 38.82 -25.83 -7.31
N ASN A 161 37.86 -26.43 -6.61
CA ASN A 161 36.95 -27.47 -7.13
C ASN A 161 35.51 -27.05 -6.90
N PHE A 162 35.12 -25.96 -7.54
CA PHE A 162 33.73 -25.48 -7.43
C PHE A 162 32.80 -26.41 -8.23
N ASN A 163 31.69 -26.80 -7.61
CA ASN A 163 30.64 -27.61 -8.22
C ASN A 163 29.29 -27.00 -7.98
N HIS A 164 28.57 -26.71 -9.05
CA HIS A 164 27.24 -26.18 -8.98
C HIS A 164 26.25 -27.11 -9.70
N VAL A 165 25.12 -27.43 -9.05
CA VAL A 165 24.15 -28.42 -9.53
C VAL A 165 23.62 -28.12 -10.93
N GLN A 166 23.53 -26.86 -11.31
CA GLN A 166 22.97 -26.43 -12.61
C GLN A 166 24.05 -26.10 -13.64
N TYR A 167 25.23 -25.68 -13.21
CA TYR A 167 26.29 -25.15 -14.06
C TYR A 167 27.52 -26.06 -14.14
N GLY A 168 27.51 -27.21 -13.47
CA GLY A 168 28.57 -28.22 -13.55
C GLY A 168 29.74 -27.96 -12.60
N ASN A 169 30.88 -28.65 -12.88
CA ASN A 169 32.08 -28.70 -12.03
C ASN A 169 33.39 -28.44 -12.79
N GLY A 170 33.30 -27.92 -14.02
CA GLY A 170 34.47 -27.63 -14.84
C GLY A 170 35.22 -26.36 -14.45
N ALA A 171 36.28 -26.04 -15.19
CA ALA A 171 37.00 -24.78 -15.05
C ALA A 171 36.16 -23.55 -15.42
N GLU A 172 35.15 -23.75 -16.22
CA GLU A 172 34.19 -22.73 -16.65
C GLU A 172 32.76 -23.26 -16.43
N PRO A 173 31.76 -22.36 -16.24
CA PRO A 173 30.38 -22.77 -16.07
C PRO A 173 29.83 -23.37 -17.38
N VAL A 174 29.16 -24.50 -17.28
CA VAL A 174 28.37 -25.06 -18.38
C VAL A 174 27.02 -24.41 -18.37
N ILE A 175 26.74 -23.57 -19.37
CA ILE A 175 25.48 -22.84 -19.46
C ILE A 175 24.42 -23.75 -20.04
N PRO A 176 23.39 -24.17 -19.27
CA PRO A 176 22.34 -25.01 -19.78
C PRO A 176 21.45 -24.24 -20.76
N TYR A 177 21.06 -24.89 -21.84
CA TYR A 177 20.13 -24.29 -22.83
C TYR A 177 18.76 -23.93 -22.22
N TYR A 178 18.39 -24.66 -21.16
CA TYR A 178 17.20 -24.37 -20.36
C TYR A 178 17.45 -24.85 -18.92
N ILE A 179 16.88 -24.16 -17.94
CA ILE A 179 16.98 -24.54 -16.53
C ILE A 179 15.66 -25.20 -16.11
N PHE A 180 15.75 -26.49 -15.73
CA PHE A 180 14.67 -27.15 -15.00
C PHE A 180 15.08 -27.35 -13.54
N PRO A 181 14.15 -27.20 -12.58
CA PRO A 181 14.48 -27.33 -11.15
C PRO A 181 15.08 -28.69 -10.75
N THR A 182 14.92 -29.69 -11.59
CA THR A 182 15.35 -31.08 -11.31
C THR A 182 16.46 -31.59 -12.19
N LYS A 183 16.98 -30.79 -13.15
CA LYS A 183 18.08 -31.23 -14.01
C LYS A 183 19.38 -30.56 -13.63
N THR A 184 20.42 -31.36 -13.52
CA THR A 184 21.81 -30.95 -13.32
C THR A 184 22.52 -30.84 -14.67
N ALA A 185 23.63 -30.12 -14.72
CA ALA A 185 24.45 -29.97 -15.92
C ALA A 185 25.03 -31.31 -16.46
N GLU A 186 25.08 -32.35 -15.65
CA GLU A 186 25.53 -33.68 -16.05
C GLU A 186 24.49 -34.49 -16.86
N GLY A 187 23.29 -34.00 -16.95
CA GLY A 187 22.18 -34.66 -17.63
C GLY A 187 21.83 -34.08 -18.98
N SER A 188 22.70 -33.35 -19.60
CA SER A 188 22.54 -32.76 -20.93
C SER A 188 23.18 -33.58 -21.99
#